data_f7086e5e2212a003ca7f7d7e397b188f
#
_entry.id   f7086e5e2212a003ca7f7d7e397b188f
#
_cell.length_a   1.000
_cell.length_b   1.000
_cell.length_c   1.000
_cell.angle_alpha   90.00
_cell.angle_beta   90.00
_cell.angle_gamma   90.00
#
_symmetry.space_group_name_H-M   'P 1'
#
loop_
_entity.id
_entity.type
_entity.pdbx_description
1 polymer ?
#
loop_
_entity_poly.entity_id
_entity_poly.type
_entity_poly.pdbx_seq_one_letter_code
_entity_poly.pdbx_strand_id
1 'polypeptide(L)'
;MEKLIVLLIILFSLYILILFMIGLDFWSGIRKAKKNNIVRSSYGFRRTVEKIKEYYNAMTALTIIDAMQVSVIWYLETYYQYSIPMFPFVTLLGAIGLSFIEIKSIYEKAEDKQRFHEAGALLSDIAKNKTNVEEIAKSISEYLKHNPKEIHNEKPN
;
A
#
# COMPACT_ATOMS: atom_id res chain seq x y z
N MET A 1 27.14 -2.32 -23.22
CA MET A 1 26.41 -1.05 -23.02
C MET A 1 24.91 -1.21 -23.27
N GLU A 2 24.49 -1.85 -24.36
CA GLU A 2 23.08 -2.06 -24.68
C GLU A 2 22.27 -2.76 -23.56
N LYS A 3 22.80 -3.84 -22.97
CA LYS A 3 22.13 -4.57 -21.86
C LYS A 3 21.82 -3.67 -20.67
N LEU A 4 22.74 -2.76 -20.31
CA LEU A 4 22.56 -1.81 -19.22
C LEU A 4 21.48 -0.76 -19.53
N ILE A 5 21.43 -0.29 -20.75
CA ILE A 5 20.40 0.68 -21.19
C ILE A 5 19.03 0.05 -21.11
N VAL A 6 18.86 -1.19 -21.61
CA VAL A 6 17.59 -1.92 -21.52
C VAL A 6 17.17 -2.13 -20.07
N LEU A 7 18.10 -2.51 -19.18
CA LEU A 7 17.82 -2.66 -17.74
C LEU A 7 17.32 -1.35 -17.11
N LEU A 8 17.98 -0.21 -17.43
CA LEU A 8 17.55 1.10 -16.94
C LEU A 8 16.16 1.50 -17.45
N ILE A 9 15.84 1.19 -18.73
CA ILE A 9 14.52 1.45 -19.30
C ILE A 9 13.46 0.62 -18.57
N ILE A 10 13.73 -0.65 -18.29
CA ILE A 10 12.81 -1.53 -17.55
C ILE A 10 12.58 -0.98 -16.13
N LEU A 11 13.65 -0.63 -15.41
CA LEU A 11 13.53 -0.04 -14.07
C LEU A 11 12.70 1.23 -14.10
N PHE A 12 13.00 2.16 -14.99
CA PHE A 12 12.25 3.40 -15.14
C PHE A 12 10.77 3.15 -15.42
N SER A 13 10.47 2.19 -16.28
CA SER A 13 9.08 1.78 -16.58
C SER A 13 8.36 1.26 -15.34
N LEU A 14 9.02 0.44 -14.51
CA LEU A 14 8.43 -0.07 -13.27
C LEU A 14 8.08 1.06 -12.29
N TYR A 15 8.96 2.06 -12.11
CA TYR A 15 8.69 3.22 -11.27
C TYR A 15 7.50 4.05 -11.77
N ILE A 16 7.40 4.24 -13.09
CA ILE A 16 6.28 4.97 -13.69
C ILE A 16 4.97 4.18 -13.52
N LEU A 17 4.99 2.86 -13.73
CA LEU A 17 3.79 2.03 -13.59
C LEU A 17 3.25 2.05 -12.15
N ILE A 18 4.12 2.01 -11.14
CA ILE A 18 3.71 2.18 -9.73
C ILE A 18 3.07 3.54 -9.49
N LEU A 19 3.63 4.62 -10.06
CA LEU A 19 3.04 5.94 -9.96
C LEU A 19 1.64 5.99 -10.58
N PHE A 20 1.44 5.33 -11.73
CA PHE A 20 0.12 5.19 -12.34
C PHE A 20 -0.86 4.43 -11.44
N MET A 21 -0.43 3.35 -10.79
CA MET A 21 -1.27 2.59 -9.86
C MET A 21 -1.74 3.46 -8.67
N ILE A 22 -0.84 4.22 -8.07
CA ILE A 22 -1.18 5.18 -7.01
C ILE A 22 -2.15 6.25 -7.53
N GLY A 23 -1.95 6.73 -8.75
CA GLY A 23 -2.85 7.68 -9.42
C GLY A 23 -4.26 7.13 -9.62
N LEU A 24 -4.38 5.85 -10.01
CA LEU A 24 -5.67 5.17 -10.14
C LEU A 24 -6.37 4.98 -8.79
N ASP A 25 -5.64 4.62 -7.72
CA ASP A 25 -6.21 4.57 -6.36
C ASP A 25 -6.71 5.94 -5.92
N PHE A 26 -5.92 6.99 -6.12
CA PHE A 26 -6.31 8.36 -5.84
C PHE A 26 -7.57 8.78 -6.60
N TRP A 27 -7.64 8.50 -7.91
CA TRP A 27 -8.82 8.77 -8.73
C TRP A 27 -10.05 8.00 -8.25
N SER A 28 -9.88 6.71 -7.93
CA SER A 28 -10.93 5.87 -7.35
C SER A 28 -11.46 6.46 -6.03
N GLY A 29 -10.55 6.89 -5.15
CA GLY A 29 -10.89 7.55 -3.89
C GLY A 29 -11.70 8.84 -4.08
N ILE A 30 -11.33 9.67 -5.07
CA ILE A 30 -12.10 10.88 -5.43
C ILE A 30 -13.51 10.52 -5.88
N ARG A 31 -13.65 9.52 -6.75
CA ARG A 31 -14.95 9.08 -7.28
C ARG A 31 -15.86 8.57 -6.17
N LYS A 32 -15.30 7.77 -5.23
CA LYS A 32 -16.00 7.26 -4.05
C LYS A 32 -16.47 8.39 -3.13
N ALA A 33 -15.60 9.36 -2.82
CA ALA A 33 -15.93 10.53 -2.00
C ALA A 33 -17.07 11.36 -2.62
N LYS A 34 -17.02 11.60 -3.93
CA LYS A 34 -18.08 12.33 -4.66
C LYS A 34 -19.43 11.59 -4.61
N LYS A 35 -19.41 10.25 -4.74
CA LYS A 35 -20.64 9.42 -4.68
C LYS A 35 -21.30 9.46 -3.31
N ASN A 36 -20.51 9.54 -2.25
CA ASN A 36 -20.98 9.53 -0.86
C ASN A 36 -21.20 10.95 -0.28
N ASN A 37 -21.14 12.02 -1.09
CA ASN A 37 -21.26 13.42 -0.67
C ASN A 37 -20.28 13.82 0.47
N ILE A 38 -19.13 13.17 0.56
CA ILE A 38 -18.11 13.46 1.56
C ILE A 38 -17.28 14.65 1.10
N VAL A 39 -17.15 15.67 1.96
CA VAL A 39 -16.32 16.85 1.68
C VAL A 39 -14.85 16.43 1.52
N ARG A 40 -14.24 16.83 0.41
CA ARG A 40 -12.82 16.59 0.13
C ARG A 40 -11.96 17.29 1.17
N SER A 41 -11.24 16.53 1.97
CA SER A 41 -10.25 17.09 2.87
C SER A 41 -8.85 17.03 2.23
N SER A 42 -7.97 17.97 2.60
CA SER A 42 -6.53 17.94 2.27
C SER A 42 -5.83 16.66 2.77
N TYR A 43 -6.46 15.97 3.71
CA TYR A 43 -6.00 14.70 4.27
C TYR A 43 -5.83 13.59 3.22
N GLY A 44 -6.78 13.46 2.27
CA GLY A 44 -6.67 12.46 1.20
C GLY A 44 -5.46 12.69 0.28
N PHE A 45 -5.16 13.94 -0.04
CA PHE A 45 -3.99 14.29 -0.83
C PHE A 45 -2.68 13.99 -0.09
N ARG A 46 -2.60 14.40 1.19
CA ARG A 46 -1.44 14.12 2.06
C ARG A 46 -1.14 12.62 2.13
N ARG A 47 -2.16 11.79 2.31
CA ARG A 47 -2.02 10.34 2.33
C ARG A 47 -1.46 9.78 1.01
N THR A 48 -1.87 10.32 -0.14
CA THR A 48 -1.32 9.91 -1.45
C THR A 48 0.16 10.26 -1.56
N VAL A 49 0.56 11.44 -1.10
CA VAL A 49 1.98 11.86 -1.09
C VAL A 49 2.81 10.96 -0.17
N GLU A 50 2.28 10.60 1.01
CA GLU A 50 2.95 9.65 1.92
C GLU A 50 3.12 8.27 1.27
N LYS A 51 2.10 7.73 0.59
CA LYS A 51 2.20 6.48 -0.19
C LYS A 51 3.30 6.55 -1.26
N ILE A 52 3.35 7.63 -2.03
CA ILE A 52 4.41 7.81 -3.05
C ILE A 52 5.78 7.70 -2.39
N LYS A 53 6.01 8.43 -1.30
CA LYS A 53 7.27 8.41 -0.57
C LYS A 53 7.64 6.99 -0.11
N GLU A 54 6.72 6.28 0.53
CA GLU A 54 6.93 4.94 1.07
C GLU A 54 7.22 3.93 -0.05
N TYR A 55 6.45 3.95 -1.13
CA TYR A 55 6.59 3.02 -2.25
C TYR A 55 7.88 3.26 -3.02
N TYR A 56 8.25 4.52 -3.28
CA TYR A 56 9.50 4.84 -3.94
C TYR A 56 10.72 4.48 -3.08
N ASN A 57 10.63 4.65 -1.77
CA ASN A 57 11.68 4.22 -0.85
C ASN A 57 11.83 2.68 -0.87
N ALA A 58 10.73 1.94 -0.81
CA ALA A 58 10.74 0.48 -0.93
C ALA A 58 11.31 0.02 -2.29
N MET A 59 10.84 0.60 -3.39
CA MET A 59 11.35 0.30 -4.74
C MET A 59 12.85 0.59 -4.87
N THR A 60 13.33 1.69 -4.26
CA THR A 60 14.77 2.02 -4.27
C THR A 60 15.58 0.96 -3.54
N ALA A 61 15.12 0.48 -2.38
CA ALA A 61 15.79 -0.59 -1.66
C ALA A 61 15.87 -1.90 -2.49
N LEU A 62 14.77 -2.27 -3.17
CA LEU A 62 14.75 -3.43 -4.05
C LEU A 62 15.65 -3.25 -5.27
N THR A 63 15.72 -2.06 -5.83
CA THR A 63 16.64 -1.73 -6.95
C THR A 63 18.11 -1.88 -6.53
N ILE A 64 18.45 -1.54 -5.29
CA ILE A 64 19.81 -1.76 -4.76
C ILE A 64 20.12 -3.27 -4.71
N ILE A 65 19.17 -4.11 -4.32
CA ILE A 65 19.36 -5.56 -4.33
C ILE A 65 19.57 -6.06 -5.76
N ASP A 66 18.79 -5.60 -6.74
CA ASP A 66 18.98 -5.96 -8.15
C ASP A 66 20.33 -5.45 -8.68
N ALA A 67 20.83 -4.29 -8.25
CA ALA A 67 22.16 -3.82 -8.61
C ALA A 67 23.27 -4.75 -8.09
N MET A 68 23.12 -5.27 -6.87
CA MET A 68 24.03 -6.30 -6.35
C MET A 68 23.96 -7.58 -7.19
N GLN A 69 22.77 -8.06 -7.54
CA GLN A 69 22.56 -9.19 -8.42
C GLN A 69 23.24 -9.01 -9.78
N VAL A 70 23.05 -7.86 -10.42
CA VAL A 70 23.65 -7.53 -11.73
C VAL A 70 25.18 -7.54 -11.65
N SER A 71 25.75 -7.07 -10.55
CA SER A 71 27.21 -7.09 -10.34
C SER A 71 27.76 -8.52 -10.31
N VAL A 72 27.06 -9.46 -9.65
CA VAL A 72 27.43 -10.88 -9.62
C VAL A 72 27.26 -11.52 -10.99
N ILE A 73 26.16 -11.24 -11.70
CA ILE A 73 25.92 -11.75 -13.06
C ILE A 73 27.02 -11.28 -14.01
N TRP A 74 27.38 -10.00 -13.94
CA TRP A 74 28.46 -9.45 -14.74
C TRP A 74 29.80 -10.16 -14.49
N TYR A 75 30.13 -10.45 -13.23
CA TYR A 75 31.33 -11.21 -12.87
C TYR A 75 31.31 -12.62 -13.48
N LEU A 76 30.18 -13.35 -13.34
CA LEU A 76 30.04 -14.70 -13.88
C LEU A 76 30.09 -14.72 -15.41
N GLU A 77 29.49 -13.73 -16.10
CA GLU A 77 29.54 -13.61 -17.55
C GLU A 77 30.98 -13.35 -18.03
N THR A 78 31.72 -12.48 -17.31
CA THR A 78 33.06 -12.05 -17.73
C THR A 78 34.11 -13.16 -17.54
N TYR A 79 34.08 -13.86 -16.41
CA TYR A 79 35.14 -14.79 -16.03
C TYR A 79 34.79 -16.26 -16.29
N TYR A 80 33.52 -16.63 -16.26
CA TYR A 80 33.05 -18.02 -16.38
C TYR A 80 32.21 -18.25 -17.63
N GLN A 81 31.97 -17.24 -18.46
CA GLN A 81 31.18 -17.34 -19.71
C GLN A 81 29.75 -17.85 -19.52
N TYR A 82 29.17 -17.72 -18.31
CA TYR A 82 27.77 -18.02 -18.09
C TYR A 82 26.88 -16.94 -18.73
N SER A 83 25.90 -17.36 -19.53
CA SER A 83 24.91 -16.46 -20.11
C SER A 83 23.67 -16.40 -19.24
N ILE A 84 23.63 -15.46 -18.29
CA ILE A 84 22.49 -15.23 -17.40
C ILE A 84 21.82 -13.92 -17.82
N PRO A 85 20.47 -13.87 -17.97
CA PRO A 85 19.80 -12.63 -18.32
C PRO A 85 19.91 -11.60 -17.19
N MET A 86 20.42 -10.40 -17.49
CA MET A 86 20.42 -9.27 -16.59
C MET A 86 19.00 -8.67 -16.54
N PHE A 87 18.26 -8.97 -15.50
CA PHE A 87 16.88 -8.52 -15.34
C PHE A 87 16.60 -8.16 -13.86
N PRO A 88 15.86 -7.07 -13.56
CA PRO A 88 15.59 -6.61 -12.20
C PRO A 88 14.44 -7.41 -11.56
N PHE A 89 14.67 -8.67 -11.23
CA PHE A 89 13.64 -9.59 -10.72
C PHE A 89 13.07 -9.15 -9.39
N VAL A 90 13.90 -8.68 -8.45
CA VAL A 90 13.47 -8.31 -7.11
C VAL A 90 12.62 -7.05 -7.14
N THR A 91 13.03 -6.05 -7.91
CA THR A 91 12.24 -4.82 -8.13
C THR A 91 10.91 -5.12 -8.83
N LEU A 92 10.89 -6.04 -9.82
CA LEU A 92 9.66 -6.46 -10.47
C LEU A 92 8.68 -7.11 -9.49
N LEU A 93 9.15 -8.07 -8.67
CA LEU A 93 8.31 -8.73 -7.66
C LEU A 93 7.77 -7.73 -6.64
N GLY A 94 8.60 -6.79 -6.20
CA GLY A 94 8.16 -5.70 -5.33
C GLY A 94 7.11 -4.81 -5.98
N ALA A 95 7.29 -4.42 -7.23
CA ALA A 95 6.32 -3.63 -7.99
C ALA A 95 4.97 -4.35 -8.13
N ILE A 96 5.00 -5.66 -8.39
CA ILE A 96 3.79 -6.50 -8.45
C ILE A 96 3.10 -6.52 -7.07
N GLY A 97 3.85 -6.75 -5.99
CA GLY A 97 3.31 -6.75 -4.62
C GLY A 97 2.64 -5.43 -4.25
N LEU A 98 3.30 -4.30 -4.52
CA LEU A 98 2.73 -2.97 -4.30
C LEU A 98 1.48 -2.73 -5.16
N SER A 99 1.48 -3.20 -6.41
CA SER A 99 0.32 -3.11 -7.30
C SER A 99 -0.89 -3.87 -6.76
N PHE A 100 -0.70 -5.05 -6.16
CA PHE A 100 -1.78 -5.79 -5.51
C PHE A 100 -2.39 -5.04 -4.32
N ILE A 101 -1.57 -4.33 -3.54
CA ILE A 101 -2.06 -3.48 -2.44
C ILE A 101 -2.97 -2.37 -2.99
N GLU A 102 -2.56 -1.71 -4.09
CA GLU A 102 -3.37 -0.66 -4.71
C GLU A 102 -4.65 -1.20 -5.35
N ILE A 103 -4.59 -2.35 -6.01
CA ILE A 103 -5.77 -3.03 -6.56
C ILE A 103 -6.78 -3.31 -5.44
N LYS A 104 -6.34 -3.88 -4.31
CA LYS A 104 -7.20 -4.09 -3.15
C LYS A 104 -7.82 -2.77 -2.67
N SER A 105 -7.04 -1.70 -2.55
CA SER A 105 -7.52 -0.38 -2.13
C SER A 105 -8.60 0.19 -3.08
N ILE A 106 -8.45 -0.04 -4.39
CA ILE A 106 -9.43 0.40 -5.40
C ILE A 106 -10.76 -0.34 -5.25
N TYR A 107 -10.73 -1.67 -4.99
CA TYR A 107 -11.93 -2.48 -4.86
C TYR A 107 -12.60 -2.41 -3.48
N GLU A 108 -11.87 -2.01 -2.45
CA GLU A 108 -12.39 -1.87 -1.09
C GLU A 108 -13.48 -0.78 -1.03
N LYS A 109 -14.62 -1.09 -0.41
CA LYS A 109 -15.69 -0.12 -0.21
C LYS A 109 -15.23 0.99 0.74
N ALA A 110 -15.63 2.23 0.48
CA ALA A 110 -15.27 3.37 1.32
C ALA A 110 -15.74 3.20 2.78
N GLU A 111 -16.89 2.57 2.97
CA GLU A 111 -17.46 2.26 4.29
C GLU A 111 -16.62 1.22 5.05
N ASP A 112 -16.13 0.17 4.39
CA ASP A 112 -15.30 -0.87 5.02
C ASP A 112 -13.96 -0.28 5.48
N LYS A 113 -13.38 0.61 4.68
CA LYS A 113 -12.11 1.27 5.00
C LYS A 113 -12.22 2.20 6.21
N GLN A 114 -13.34 2.92 6.33
CA GLN A 114 -13.63 3.78 7.48
C GLN A 114 -13.84 2.95 8.75
N ARG A 115 -14.59 1.86 8.65
CA ARG A 115 -14.82 0.91 9.75
C ARG A 115 -13.54 0.29 10.28
N PHE A 116 -12.63 -0.16 9.39
CA PHE A 116 -11.34 -0.68 9.80
C PHE A 116 -10.49 0.36 10.52
N HIS A 117 -10.55 1.61 10.07
CA HIS A 117 -9.81 2.71 10.72
C HIS A 117 -10.39 3.02 12.11
N GLU A 118 -11.71 3.07 12.24
CA GLU A 118 -12.42 3.30 13.50
C GLU A 118 -12.22 2.15 14.48
N ALA A 119 -12.28 0.89 14.01
CA ALA A 119 -11.97 -0.28 14.81
C ALA A 119 -10.51 -0.29 15.30
N GLY A 120 -9.56 0.11 14.42
CA GLY A 120 -8.15 0.23 14.78
C GLY A 120 -7.89 1.33 15.81
N ALA A 121 -8.57 2.47 15.70
CA ALA A 121 -8.51 3.55 16.68
C ALA A 121 -9.05 3.10 18.04
N LEU A 122 -10.21 2.42 18.06
CA LEU A 122 -10.80 1.84 19.26
C LEU A 122 -9.85 0.86 19.96
N LEU A 123 -9.24 -0.07 19.21
CA LEU A 123 -8.26 -1.02 19.77
C LEU A 123 -7.04 -0.30 20.35
N SER A 124 -6.58 0.77 19.69
CA SER A 124 -5.48 1.60 20.20
C SER A 124 -5.85 2.28 21.53
N ASP A 125 -7.06 2.82 21.64
CA ASP A 125 -7.54 3.48 22.85
C ASP A 125 -7.76 2.49 24.00
N ILE A 126 -8.30 1.31 23.72
CA ILE A 126 -8.40 0.22 24.70
C ILE A 126 -7.01 -0.23 25.18
N ALA A 127 -6.04 -0.32 24.25
CA ALA A 127 -4.68 -0.71 24.60
C ALA A 127 -3.95 0.35 25.46
N LYS A 128 -4.24 1.64 25.25
CA LYS A 128 -3.68 2.75 26.04
C LYS A 128 -4.33 2.85 27.43
N ASN A 129 -5.63 2.59 27.50
CA ASN A 129 -6.44 2.80 28.72
C ASN A 129 -6.74 1.50 29.46
N LYS A 130 -5.85 0.50 29.39
CA LYS A 130 -6.03 -0.84 30.00
C LYS A 130 -6.48 -0.84 31.46
N THR A 131 -6.24 0.23 32.21
CA THR A 131 -6.54 0.35 33.64
C THR A 131 -7.85 1.09 33.93
N ASN A 132 -8.47 1.73 32.93
CA ASN A 132 -9.67 2.55 33.16
C ASN A 132 -10.88 1.95 32.40
N VAL A 133 -11.63 1.11 33.11
CA VAL A 133 -12.79 0.39 32.59
C VAL A 133 -13.89 1.34 32.06
N GLU A 134 -14.02 2.51 32.70
CA GLU A 134 -15.04 3.51 32.36
C GLU A 134 -14.77 4.18 31.01
N GLU A 135 -13.50 4.51 30.71
CA GLU A 135 -13.08 5.04 29.41
C GLU A 135 -13.21 4.02 28.30
N ILE A 136 -12.89 2.74 28.57
CA ILE A 136 -13.08 1.64 27.64
C ILE A 136 -14.57 1.48 27.29
N ALA A 137 -15.44 1.47 28.28
CA ALA A 137 -16.88 1.36 28.09
C ALA A 137 -17.45 2.53 27.26
N LYS A 138 -16.95 3.74 27.47
CA LYS A 138 -17.31 4.94 26.70
C LYS A 138 -16.86 4.84 25.25
N SER A 139 -15.62 4.44 24.99
CA SER A 139 -15.07 4.27 23.64
C SER A 139 -15.82 3.18 22.83
N ILE A 140 -16.19 2.06 23.49
CA ILE A 140 -17.01 1.00 22.87
C ILE A 140 -18.41 1.52 22.57
N SER A 141 -19.03 2.25 23.49
CA SER A 141 -20.36 2.82 23.31
C SER A 141 -20.42 3.82 22.14
N GLU A 142 -19.40 4.67 21.99
CA GLU A 142 -19.27 5.61 20.88
C GLU A 142 -19.08 4.88 19.54
N TYR A 143 -18.26 3.85 19.51
CA TYR A 143 -18.06 3.01 18.31
C TYR A 143 -19.36 2.35 17.85
N LEU A 144 -20.10 1.72 18.77
CA LEU A 144 -21.36 1.06 18.47
C LEU A 144 -22.45 2.05 18.00
N LYS A 145 -22.40 3.27 18.50
CA LYS A 145 -23.34 4.33 18.09
C LYS A 145 -23.11 4.80 16.65
N HIS A 146 -21.84 4.77 16.18
CA HIS A 146 -21.48 5.08 14.80
C HIS A 146 -21.66 3.90 13.83
N ASN A 147 -21.64 2.67 14.34
CA ASN A 147 -21.72 1.43 13.55
C ASN A 147 -22.91 0.52 13.99
N PRO A 148 -24.17 0.96 13.86
CA PRO A 148 -25.31 0.22 14.39
C PRO A 148 -25.59 -1.13 13.69
N LYS A 149 -24.96 -1.40 12.53
CA LYS A 149 -25.15 -2.64 11.76
C LYS A 149 -24.45 -3.87 12.37
N GLU A 150 -23.51 -3.71 13.28
CA GLU A 150 -22.83 -4.84 13.92
C GLU A 150 -23.68 -5.51 15.00
N ILE A 151 -24.62 -4.77 15.61
CA ILE A 151 -25.51 -5.29 16.67
C ILE A 151 -26.56 -6.27 16.11
N HIS A 152 -26.86 -6.23 14.81
CA HIS A 152 -27.90 -7.05 14.19
C HIS A 152 -27.43 -8.39 13.59
N ASN A 153 -26.13 -8.66 13.54
CA ASN A 153 -25.60 -9.89 12.94
C ASN A 153 -25.36 -11.03 13.94
N GLU A 154 -25.57 -10.81 15.24
CA GLU A 154 -25.59 -11.86 16.25
C GLU A 154 -27.03 -12.31 16.53
N LYS A 155 -27.65 -13.03 15.58
CA LYS A 155 -28.76 -13.94 15.95
C LYS A 155 -28.13 -15.29 16.30
N PRO A 156 -28.27 -15.77 17.54
CA PRO A 156 -27.85 -17.11 17.88
C PRO A 156 -28.72 -18.11 17.12
N ASN A 157 -28.06 -19.07 16.47
CA ASN A 157 -28.71 -20.31 16.03
C ASN A 157 -29.01 -21.19 17.24
#